data_4f5d170c59caec2c50769491f6340647
#
_entry.id   4f5d170c59caec2c50769491f6340647
#
_cell.length_a   1.000
_cell.length_b   1.000
_cell.length_c   1.000
_cell.angle_alpha   90.00
_cell.angle_beta   90.00
_cell.angle_gamma   90.00
#
_symmetry.space_group_name_H-M   'P 1'
#
loop_
_entity.id
_entity.type
_entity.pdbx_description
1 polymer ?
#
loop_
_entity_poly.entity_id
_entity_poly.type
_entity_poly.pdbx_seq_one_letter_code
_entity_poly.pdbx_strand_id
1 'polypeptide(L)'
;MVLDIDLFREEKGHNPDVVRESQRKRYKDVTLVDRVIECDKAWRQERFKADQLNRQKNVFSKAVGEKKKKKEADGDKNEPVPAEAAAAIIDLKAEDLAKLTVEQIKKLGVLLESKQAETKEAMEKHEADRHTALVQIGNLLHPSVPVSDDEENNAVIRTYGDCAASQKHSHVDLVVMVDGFDGERGTVVAGNRGYFLKGPLVFLEQAIIQLALHKLGEKGFTPLYTPFFMRKEVMMEVAQLNQFDEELYKVSGKGSEVSGDETTDEKYLIATSEQPIAAFHRNEWIKESELPIKYAGMSTCFRQEVGSHGRDTRGIFRVHQFEKIEQFVLCSPHDDESWKMFDEMIGNAEEYYQLLGIPYRVIAIVSGELNNAAAKKYDLEAWFAGSGAFRELVSCSNCTDYQARRLRVRYGQTKKMDGETPFVHMLNSTMCATTRVLCCLLETYQEETGIRVPEILQPYMPPKFKTFIPFVKPAPIEEEQKKKGQK
;
A
#
# COMPACT_ATOMS: atom_id res chain seq x y z
N MET A 1 0.73 -0.06 -7.30
CA MET A 1 1.08 -1.45 -6.93
C MET A 1 0.63 -2.35 -8.06
N VAL A 2 1.52 -3.15 -8.68
CA VAL A 2 1.22 -3.93 -9.88
C VAL A 2 2.08 -5.17 -9.99
N LEU A 3 1.55 -6.20 -10.68
CA LEU A 3 2.33 -7.33 -11.17
C LEU A 3 3.21 -6.96 -12.36
N ASP A 4 4.22 -7.80 -12.64
CA ASP A 4 5.00 -7.71 -13.88
C ASP A 4 4.10 -7.97 -15.09
N ILE A 5 4.15 -7.05 -16.07
CA ILE A 5 3.40 -7.20 -17.32
C ILE A 5 3.83 -8.44 -18.11
N ASP A 6 5.08 -8.88 -17.96
CA ASP A 6 5.60 -10.04 -18.66
C ASP A 6 4.92 -11.35 -18.23
N LEU A 7 4.37 -11.42 -17.00
CA LEU A 7 3.55 -12.55 -16.54
C LEU A 7 2.31 -12.80 -17.41
N PHE A 8 1.86 -11.79 -18.16
CA PHE A 8 0.71 -11.85 -19.05
C PHE A 8 1.08 -12.16 -20.50
N ARG A 9 2.37 -12.41 -20.80
CA ARG A 9 2.92 -12.59 -22.15
C ARG A 9 3.40 -14.01 -22.37
N GLU A 10 2.58 -14.82 -23.07
CA GLU A 10 2.93 -16.19 -23.42
C GLU A 10 4.15 -16.27 -24.34
N GLU A 11 4.31 -15.31 -25.25
CA GLU A 11 5.46 -15.24 -26.18
C GLU A 11 6.81 -15.01 -25.47
N LYS A 12 6.79 -14.61 -24.20
CA LYS A 12 7.99 -14.52 -23.34
C LYS A 12 8.21 -15.78 -22.49
N GLY A 13 7.42 -16.83 -22.70
CA GLY A 13 7.53 -18.09 -21.96
C GLY A 13 6.80 -18.08 -20.62
N HIS A 14 6.00 -17.06 -20.32
CA HIS A 14 5.17 -17.00 -19.11
C HIS A 14 3.80 -17.65 -19.34
N ASN A 15 3.16 -18.05 -18.25
CA ASN A 15 1.82 -18.62 -18.29
C ASN A 15 0.82 -17.71 -17.54
N PRO A 16 -0.05 -16.95 -18.25
CA PRO A 16 -1.05 -16.10 -17.63
C PRO A 16 -2.07 -16.84 -16.75
N ASP A 17 -2.22 -18.15 -16.91
CA ASP A 17 -3.11 -18.96 -16.07
C ASP A 17 -2.70 -18.97 -14.59
N VAL A 18 -1.43 -18.75 -14.29
CA VAL A 18 -0.95 -18.56 -12.92
C VAL A 18 -1.60 -17.34 -12.28
N VAL A 19 -1.74 -16.24 -13.04
CA VAL A 19 -2.40 -15.01 -12.58
C VAL A 19 -3.91 -15.22 -12.48
N ARG A 20 -4.54 -15.89 -13.48
CA ARG A 20 -5.98 -16.23 -13.43
C ARG A 20 -6.30 -17.10 -12.21
N GLU A 21 -5.48 -18.09 -11.93
CA GLU A 21 -5.66 -18.98 -10.76
C GLU A 21 -5.49 -18.22 -9.44
N SER A 22 -4.51 -17.31 -9.35
CA SER A 22 -4.35 -16.44 -8.18
C SER A 22 -5.57 -15.55 -7.97
N GLN A 23 -6.11 -14.92 -9.02
CA GLN A 23 -7.33 -14.11 -8.95
C GLN A 23 -8.55 -14.95 -8.53
N ARG A 24 -8.70 -16.16 -9.07
CA ARG A 24 -9.78 -17.09 -8.70
C ARG A 24 -9.71 -17.46 -7.21
N LYS A 25 -8.52 -17.80 -6.73
CA LYS A 25 -8.30 -18.11 -5.31
C LYS A 25 -8.51 -16.90 -4.40
N ARG A 26 -8.33 -15.68 -4.91
CA ARG A 26 -8.63 -14.43 -4.20
C ARG A 26 -10.11 -14.04 -4.26
N TYR A 27 -10.97 -14.83 -4.91
CA TYR A 27 -12.40 -14.51 -5.13
C TYR A 27 -12.59 -13.16 -5.85
N LYS A 28 -11.66 -12.81 -6.75
CA LYS A 28 -11.65 -11.57 -7.52
C LYS A 28 -11.89 -11.82 -9.00
N ASP A 29 -12.23 -10.76 -9.73
CA ASP A 29 -12.55 -10.82 -11.15
C ASP A 29 -11.36 -11.31 -11.99
N VAL A 30 -11.52 -12.52 -12.57
CA VAL A 30 -10.52 -13.17 -13.43
C VAL A 30 -10.47 -12.52 -14.82
N THR A 31 -11.57 -11.88 -15.28
CA THR A 31 -11.65 -11.27 -16.60
C THR A 31 -10.70 -10.08 -16.78
N LEU A 32 -10.27 -9.47 -15.66
CA LEU A 32 -9.25 -8.42 -15.66
C LEU A 32 -7.92 -8.90 -16.26
N VAL A 33 -7.58 -10.18 -16.12
CA VAL A 33 -6.36 -10.77 -16.68
C VAL A 33 -6.44 -10.76 -18.21
N ASP A 34 -7.57 -11.18 -18.78
CA ASP A 34 -7.80 -11.18 -20.22
C ASP A 34 -7.80 -9.76 -20.77
N ARG A 35 -8.40 -8.82 -20.03
CA ARG A 35 -8.39 -7.40 -20.40
C ARG A 35 -6.96 -6.83 -20.47
N VAL A 36 -6.10 -7.17 -19.52
CA VAL A 36 -4.67 -6.77 -19.55
C VAL A 36 -3.98 -7.33 -20.77
N ILE A 37 -4.19 -8.61 -21.07
CA ILE A 37 -3.59 -9.28 -22.24
C ILE A 37 -4.03 -8.60 -23.54
N GLU A 38 -5.33 -8.33 -23.71
CA GLU A 38 -5.89 -7.67 -24.88
C GLU A 38 -5.33 -6.26 -25.07
N CYS A 39 -5.34 -5.45 -24.01
CA CYS A 39 -4.82 -4.09 -24.04
C CYS A 39 -3.31 -4.06 -24.31
N ASP A 40 -2.53 -4.97 -23.71
CA ASP A 40 -1.08 -5.08 -23.95
C ASP A 40 -0.79 -5.47 -25.40
N LYS A 41 -1.53 -6.41 -25.96
CA LYS A 41 -1.41 -6.82 -27.36
C LYS A 41 -1.73 -5.66 -28.30
N ALA A 42 -2.81 -4.93 -28.05
CA ALA A 42 -3.21 -3.77 -28.84
C ALA A 42 -2.15 -2.65 -28.74
N TRP A 43 -1.66 -2.35 -27.53
CA TRP A 43 -0.59 -1.37 -27.33
C TRP A 43 0.68 -1.72 -28.09
N ARG A 44 1.10 -2.99 -28.08
CA ARG A 44 2.29 -3.45 -28.82
C ARG A 44 2.11 -3.34 -30.34
N GLN A 45 0.90 -3.60 -30.84
CA GLN A 45 0.59 -3.42 -32.27
C GLN A 45 0.68 -1.95 -32.68
N GLU A 46 0.09 -1.05 -31.89
CA GLU A 46 0.18 0.39 -32.15
C GLU A 46 1.62 0.90 -32.00
N ARG A 47 2.39 0.39 -31.04
CA ARG A 47 3.82 0.69 -30.89
C ARG A 47 4.62 0.30 -32.13
N PHE A 48 4.36 -0.88 -32.68
CA PHE A 48 5.00 -1.33 -33.91
C PHE A 48 4.66 -0.42 -35.09
N LYS A 49 3.38 -0.01 -35.23
CA LYS A 49 2.95 0.96 -36.26
C LYS A 49 3.66 2.31 -36.08
N ALA A 50 3.75 2.80 -34.88
CA ALA A 50 4.46 4.04 -34.58
C ALA A 50 5.92 3.99 -35.03
N ASP A 51 6.61 2.87 -34.77
CA ASP A 51 7.99 2.66 -35.18
C ASP A 51 8.12 2.60 -36.71
N GLN A 52 7.16 1.99 -37.42
CA GLN A 52 7.10 1.99 -38.87
C GLN A 52 6.87 3.41 -39.45
N LEU A 53 5.92 4.16 -38.91
CA LEU A 53 5.65 5.55 -39.28
C LEU A 53 6.87 6.45 -39.07
N ASN A 54 7.60 6.28 -37.97
CA ASN A 54 8.84 7.02 -37.68
C ASN A 54 9.95 6.69 -38.69
N ARG A 55 10.12 5.42 -39.06
CA ARG A 55 11.03 5.01 -40.13
C ARG A 55 10.65 5.65 -41.48
N GLN A 56 9.37 5.64 -41.80
CA GLN A 56 8.86 6.20 -43.03
C GLN A 56 9.04 7.71 -43.15
N LYS A 57 8.87 8.45 -42.03
CA LYS A 57 9.19 9.89 -41.96
C LYS A 57 10.64 10.17 -42.37
N ASN A 58 11.58 9.34 -41.94
CA ASN A 58 12.98 9.45 -42.29
C ASN A 58 13.22 9.17 -43.79
N VAL A 59 12.51 8.18 -44.37
CA VAL A 59 12.57 7.86 -45.79
C VAL A 59 12.06 9.03 -46.66
N PHE A 60 10.93 9.64 -46.26
CA PHE A 60 10.39 10.82 -46.93
C PHE A 60 11.33 12.02 -46.87
N SER A 61 11.90 12.30 -45.68
CA SER A 61 12.83 13.40 -45.50
C SER A 61 14.08 13.22 -46.36
N LYS A 62 14.58 11.98 -46.45
CA LYS A 62 15.72 11.65 -47.31
C LYS A 62 15.42 11.83 -48.80
N ALA A 63 14.26 11.35 -49.25
CA ALA A 63 13.82 11.50 -50.65
C ALA A 63 13.68 12.96 -51.07
N VAL A 64 13.07 13.80 -50.22
CA VAL A 64 12.99 15.25 -50.43
C VAL A 64 14.38 15.89 -50.53
N GLY A 65 15.30 15.49 -49.61
CA GLY A 65 16.67 15.99 -49.61
C GLY A 65 17.46 15.64 -50.87
N GLU A 66 17.29 14.42 -51.40
CA GLU A 66 17.93 13.96 -52.63
C GLU A 66 17.41 14.71 -53.87
N LYS A 67 16.08 14.89 -53.96
CA LYS A 67 15.47 15.66 -55.07
C LYS A 67 15.92 17.12 -55.06
N LYS A 68 16.00 17.75 -53.90
CA LYS A 68 16.53 19.12 -53.76
C LYS A 68 18.01 19.24 -54.13
N LYS A 69 18.84 18.26 -53.83
CA LYS A 69 20.26 18.21 -54.23
C LYS A 69 20.37 18.08 -55.75
N LYS A 70 19.51 17.34 -56.40
CA LYS A 70 19.44 17.19 -57.85
C LYS A 70 18.83 18.40 -58.55
N LYS A 71 18.35 19.42 -57.81
CA LYS A 71 17.61 20.59 -58.32
C LYS A 71 16.38 20.23 -59.18
N GLU A 72 15.69 19.11 -58.85
CA GLU A 72 14.44 18.75 -59.45
C GLU A 72 13.36 19.81 -59.14
N ALA A 73 12.43 20.06 -60.06
CA ALA A 73 11.34 21.02 -59.85
C ALA A 73 10.44 20.54 -58.70
N ASP A 74 10.03 21.46 -57.83
CA ASP A 74 9.23 21.12 -56.63
C ASP A 74 7.84 20.54 -56.98
N GLY A 75 7.30 20.79 -58.15
CA GLY A 75 5.94 20.41 -58.59
C GLY A 75 4.89 21.47 -58.24
N ASP A 76 3.64 21.24 -58.70
CA ASP A 76 2.54 22.16 -58.37
C ASP A 76 1.98 21.89 -56.99
N LYS A 77 1.81 22.97 -56.18
CA LYS A 77 1.20 22.89 -54.84
C LYS A 77 -0.22 22.30 -54.87
N ASN A 78 -0.95 22.42 -55.99
CA ASN A 78 -2.31 21.90 -56.13
C ASN A 78 -2.35 20.45 -56.66
N GLU A 79 -1.22 19.87 -57.06
CA GLU A 79 -1.15 18.53 -57.61
C GLU A 79 -1.64 17.50 -56.57
N PRO A 80 -2.61 16.63 -56.90
CA PRO A 80 -3.13 15.64 -55.99
C PRO A 80 -2.07 14.56 -55.71
N VAL A 81 -2.09 14.01 -54.48
CA VAL A 81 -1.32 12.82 -54.15
C VAL A 81 -1.99 11.62 -54.85
N PRO A 82 -1.24 10.74 -55.51
CA PRO A 82 -1.80 9.51 -56.04
C PRO A 82 -2.45 8.67 -54.93
N ALA A 83 -3.71 8.23 -55.18
CA ALA A 83 -4.48 7.49 -54.20
C ALA A 83 -3.75 6.21 -53.70
N GLU A 84 -3.05 5.54 -54.62
CA GLU A 84 -2.25 4.35 -54.32
C GLU A 84 -1.09 4.66 -53.36
N ALA A 85 -0.40 5.79 -53.55
CA ALA A 85 0.67 6.23 -52.67
C ALA A 85 0.16 6.65 -51.28
N ALA A 86 -1.02 7.29 -51.21
CA ALA A 86 -1.65 7.62 -49.93
C ALA A 86 -2.10 6.36 -49.16
N ALA A 87 -2.62 5.35 -49.87
CA ALA A 87 -3.04 4.08 -49.28
C ALA A 87 -1.83 3.26 -48.75
N ALA A 88 -0.71 3.24 -49.50
CA ALA A 88 0.49 2.49 -49.19
C ALA A 88 1.53 3.30 -48.38
N ILE A 89 1.13 4.37 -47.73
CA ILE A 89 2.02 5.39 -47.14
C ILE A 89 3.10 4.79 -46.20
N ILE A 90 2.81 3.68 -45.51
CA ILE A 90 3.71 3.00 -44.56
C ILE A 90 4.77 2.17 -45.31
N ASP A 91 4.45 1.69 -46.51
CA ASP A 91 5.24 0.71 -47.27
C ASP A 91 5.98 1.31 -48.46
N LEU A 92 5.84 2.64 -48.71
CA LEU A 92 6.49 3.33 -49.83
C LEU A 92 8.02 3.23 -49.72
N LYS A 93 8.64 2.75 -50.79
CA LYS A 93 10.10 2.65 -50.92
C LYS A 93 10.68 3.90 -51.60
N ALA A 94 11.99 4.05 -51.53
CA ALA A 94 12.69 5.16 -52.19
C ALA A 94 12.40 5.23 -53.70
N GLU A 95 12.22 4.09 -54.35
CA GLU A 95 11.89 3.97 -55.81
C GLU A 95 10.50 4.53 -56.12
N ASP A 96 9.53 4.36 -55.24
CA ASP A 96 8.18 4.87 -55.38
C ASP A 96 8.17 6.40 -55.18
N LEU A 97 8.89 6.88 -54.20
CA LEU A 97 9.04 8.29 -53.90
C LEU A 97 9.82 9.05 -55.02
N ALA A 98 10.71 8.36 -55.73
CA ALA A 98 11.40 8.93 -56.88
C ALA A 98 10.46 9.36 -58.01
N LYS A 99 9.31 8.70 -58.15
CA LYS A 99 8.27 9.00 -59.18
C LYS A 99 7.37 10.18 -58.80
N LEU A 100 7.39 10.60 -57.51
CA LEU A 100 6.54 11.68 -56.98
C LEU A 100 7.26 13.01 -57.00
N THR A 101 6.52 14.11 -57.10
CA THR A 101 7.08 15.47 -56.94
C THR A 101 7.39 15.77 -55.49
N VAL A 102 8.24 16.79 -55.22
CA VAL A 102 8.56 17.21 -53.85
C VAL A 102 7.29 17.62 -53.08
N GLU A 103 6.36 18.33 -53.76
CA GLU A 103 5.09 18.76 -53.14
C GLU A 103 4.17 17.58 -52.82
N GLN A 104 4.12 16.53 -53.66
CA GLN A 104 3.38 15.30 -53.36
C GLN A 104 3.98 14.57 -52.16
N ILE A 105 5.32 14.50 -52.02
CA ILE A 105 5.97 13.88 -50.87
C ILE A 105 5.72 14.70 -49.59
N LYS A 106 5.69 16.03 -49.65
CA LYS A 106 5.33 16.88 -48.50
C LYS A 106 3.89 16.64 -48.06
N LYS A 107 2.94 16.53 -48.99
CA LYS A 107 1.53 16.19 -48.67
C LYS A 107 1.40 14.81 -48.04
N LEU A 108 2.14 13.82 -48.54
CA LEU A 108 2.25 12.51 -47.86
C LEU A 108 2.83 12.64 -46.47
N GLY A 109 3.80 13.55 -46.28
CA GLY A 109 4.36 13.86 -44.95
C GLY A 109 3.30 14.38 -43.97
N VAL A 110 2.40 15.24 -44.40
CA VAL A 110 1.27 15.73 -43.56
C VAL A 110 0.29 14.60 -43.25
N LEU A 111 -0.02 13.74 -44.22
CA LEU A 111 -0.84 12.53 -43.93
C LEU A 111 -0.16 11.56 -42.96
N LEU A 112 1.17 11.42 -43.07
CA LEU A 112 1.96 10.60 -42.14
C LEU A 112 1.92 11.17 -40.72
N GLU A 113 2.02 12.49 -40.58
CA GLU A 113 1.92 13.17 -39.26
C GLU A 113 0.55 12.99 -38.61
N SER A 114 -0.55 13.04 -39.43
CA SER A 114 -1.89 12.73 -38.95
C SER A 114 -1.97 11.29 -38.39
N LYS A 115 -1.45 10.32 -39.17
CA LYS A 115 -1.43 8.91 -38.74
C LYS A 115 -0.53 8.68 -37.51
N GLN A 116 0.56 9.43 -37.40
CA GLN A 116 1.40 9.38 -36.16
C GLN A 116 0.62 9.89 -34.96
N ALA A 117 -0.15 10.98 -35.11
CA ALA A 117 -0.97 11.51 -34.00
C ALA A 117 -2.07 10.50 -33.58
N GLU A 118 -2.80 9.93 -34.55
CA GLU A 118 -3.84 8.91 -34.31
C GLU A 118 -3.26 7.67 -33.60
N THR A 119 -2.10 7.18 -34.07
CA THR A 119 -1.41 6.02 -33.48
C THR A 119 -0.94 6.31 -32.07
N LYS A 120 -0.44 7.53 -31.80
CA LYS A 120 -0.05 7.96 -30.47
C LYS A 120 -1.23 7.99 -29.51
N GLU A 121 -2.34 8.57 -29.91
CA GLU A 121 -3.58 8.61 -29.11
C GLU A 121 -4.08 7.20 -28.79
N ALA A 122 -4.08 6.30 -29.79
CA ALA A 122 -4.45 4.90 -29.59
C ALA A 122 -3.52 4.19 -28.61
N MET A 123 -2.20 4.43 -28.70
CA MET A 123 -1.23 3.88 -27.73
C MET A 123 -1.49 4.38 -26.32
N GLU A 124 -1.68 5.69 -26.13
CA GLU A 124 -1.95 6.29 -24.83
C GLU A 124 -3.23 5.72 -24.22
N LYS A 125 -4.28 5.54 -25.02
CA LYS A 125 -5.53 4.91 -24.59
C LYS A 125 -5.34 3.46 -24.16
N HIS A 126 -4.69 2.62 -24.98
CA HIS A 126 -4.46 1.22 -24.64
C HIS A 126 -3.54 1.06 -23.42
N GLU A 127 -2.58 1.96 -23.23
CA GLU A 127 -1.74 1.99 -22.05
C GLU A 127 -2.52 2.34 -20.78
N ALA A 128 -3.40 3.35 -20.86
CA ALA A 128 -4.28 3.74 -19.77
C ALA A 128 -5.27 2.63 -19.39
N ASP A 129 -5.93 2.03 -20.40
CA ASP A 129 -6.88 0.92 -20.20
C ASP A 129 -6.17 -0.30 -19.57
N ARG A 130 -4.99 -0.67 -20.09
CA ARG A 130 -4.14 -1.73 -19.52
C ARG A 130 -3.78 -1.43 -18.07
N HIS A 131 -3.36 -0.21 -17.79
CA HIS A 131 -3.00 0.21 -16.45
C HIS A 131 -4.20 0.11 -15.49
N THR A 132 -5.37 0.58 -15.91
CA THR A 132 -6.60 0.54 -15.11
C THR A 132 -7.00 -0.89 -14.74
N ALA A 133 -6.84 -1.85 -15.66
CA ALA A 133 -7.10 -3.25 -15.38
C ALA A 133 -6.01 -3.86 -14.47
N LEU A 134 -4.73 -3.60 -14.76
CA LEU A 134 -3.58 -4.18 -14.07
C LEU A 134 -3.53 -3.79 -12.58
N VAL A 135 -3.87 -2.56 -12.21
CA VAL A 135 -3.83 -2.10 -10.81
C VAL A 135 -4.89 -2.75 -9.92
N GLN A 136 -5.90 -3.38 -10.51
CA GLN A 136 -6.95 -4.11 -9.80
C GLN A 136 -6.58 -5.59 -9.54
N ILE A 137 -5.59 -6.12 -10.26
CA ILE A 137 -5.14 -7.50 -10.11
C ILE A 137 -4.24 -7.59 -8.88
N GLY A 138 -4.56 -8.52 -7.96
CA GLY A 138 -3.78 -8.78 -6.75
C GLY A 138 -2.43 -9.47 -7.03
N ASN A 139 -1.54 -9.38 -6.07
CA ASN A 139 -0.26 -10.11 -6.07
C ASN A 139 -0.48 -11.62 -6.16
N LEU A 140 0.52 -12.34 -6.64
CA LEU A 140 0.49 -13.81 -6.66
C LEU A 140 0.43 -14.36 -5.23
N LEU A 141 -0.47 -15.30 -5.00
CA LEU A 141 -0.61 -15.95 -3.70
C LEU A 141 0.54 -16.92 -3.43
N HIS A 142 1.07 -16.86 -2.20
CA HIS A 142 1.98 -17.89 -1.74
C HIS A 142 1.21 -19.23 -1.57
N PRO A 143 1.80 -20.39 -1.93
CA PRO A 143 1.11 -21.70 -1.91
C PRO A 143 0.53 -22.10 -0.55
N SER A 144 1.08 -21.60 0.56
CA SER A 144 0.61 -21.91 1.91
C SER A 144 -0.57 -21.06 2.40
N VAL A 145 -1.10 -20.14 1.58
CA VAL A 145 -2.25 -19.32 1.96
C VAL A 145 -3.52 -20.18 1.93
N PRO A 146 -4.31 -20.22 3.02
CA PRO A 146 -5.59 -20.94 3.01
C PRO A 146 -6.57 -20.28 2.04
N VAL A 147 -7.25 -21.10 1.23
CA VAL A 147 -8.15 -20.61 0.17
C VAL A 147 -9.57 -20.58 0.71
N SER A 148 -10.07 -19.40 0.98
CA SER A 148 -11.46 -19.11 1.40
C SER A 148 -11.75 -17.64 1.23
N ASP A 149 -13.04 -17.28 1.16
CA ASP A 149 -13.58 -15.90 1.25
C ASP A 149 -14.24 -15.61 2.61
N ASP A 150 -14.13 -16.53 3.55
CA ASP A 150 -14.71 -16.43 4.89
C ASP A 150 -13.60 -16.43 5.95
N GLU A 151 -13.53 -15.37 6.75
CA GLU A 151 -12.56 -15.17 7.84
C GLU A 151 -12.63 -16.29 8.91
N GLU A 152 -13.77 -17.00 9.06
CA GLU A 152 -13.86 -18.12 9.98
C GLU A 152 -12.90 -19.27 9.61
N ASN A 153 -12.45 -19.32 8.36
CA ASN A 153 -11.48 -20.28 7.86
C ASN A 153 -10.02 -19.83 8.00
N ASN A 154 -9.74 -18.71 8.68
CA ASN A 154 -8.38 -18.30 9.02
C ASN A 154 -7.70 -19.41 9.84
N ALA A 155 -6.55 -19.88 9.38
CA ALA A 155 -5.86 -20.99 10.03
C ALA A 155 -5.05 -20.51 11.23
N VAL A 156 -5.33 -21.06 12.42
CA VAL A 156 -4.50 -20.80 13.61
C VAL A 156 -3.15 -21.49 13.44
N ILE A 157 -2.07 -20.71 13.44
CA ILE A 157 -0.70 -21.19 13.26
C ILE A 157 -0.09 -21.57 14.61
N ARG A 158 -0.27 -20.72 15.65
CA ARG A 158 0.21 -20.94 17.00
C ARG A 158 -0.50 -20.03 18.00
N THR A 159 -0.39 -20.38 19.28
CA THR A 159 -0.99 -19.64 20.39
C THR A 159 0.04 -19.45 21.49
N TYR A 160 -0.14 -18.40 22.31
CA TYR A 160 0.67 -18.11 23.49
C TYR A 160 -0.19 -17.63 24.65
N GLY A 161 0.13 -18.10 25.85
CA GLY A 161 -0.54 -17.68 27.09
C GLY A 161 -1.93 -18.28 27.29
N ASP A 162 -2.65 -17.76 28.30
CA ASP A 162 -4.01 -18.21 28.65
C ASP A 162 -5.07 -17.41 27.87
N CYS A 163 -5.45 -17.95 26.71
CA CYS A 163 -6.49 -17.38 25.87
C CYS A 163 -7.93 -17.77 26.32
N ALA A 164 -8.12 -18.22 27.53
CA ALA A 164 -9.42 -18.50 28.16
C ALA A 164 -9.63 -17.67 29.44
N ALA A 165 -8.66 -16.89 29.85
CA ALA A 165 -8.76 -16.00 31.03
C ALA A 165 -9.98 -15.08 30.90
N SER A 166 -10.71 -14.88 32.01
CA SER A 166 -11.85 -13.98 32.08
C SER A 166 -11.61 -12.89 33.09
N GLN A 167 -12.01 -11.67 32.77
CA GLN A 167 -11.89 -10.51 33.60
C GLN A 167 -13.20 -9.74 33.71
N LYS A 168 -13.37 -8.93 34.75
CA LYS A 168 -14.65 -8.30 35.10
C LYS A 168 -15.07 -7.19 34.13
N HIS A 169 -14.15 -6.30 33.78
CA HIS A 169 -14.44 -5.10 32.99
C HIS A 169 -13.80 -5.16 31.62
N SER A 170 -14.50 -4.62 30.63
CA SER A 170 -13.93 -4.39 29.30
C SER A 170 -13.12 -3.09 29.26
N HIS A 171 -12.27 -2.95 28.25
CA HIS A 171 -11.50 -1.72 28.02
C HIS A 171 -12.37 -0.46 27.98
N VAL A 172 -13.62 -0.55 27.54
CA VAL A 172 -14.58 0.58 27.47
C VAL A 172 -14.85 1.16 28.85
N ASP A 173 -14.97 0.30 29.88
CA ASP A 173 -15.15 0.73 31.25
C ASP A 173 -13.82 1.19 31.87
N LEU A 174 -12.77 0.42 31.65
CA LEU A 174 -11.45 0.64 32.27
C LEU A 174 -10.82 1.97 31.92
N VAL A 175 -10.94 2.43 30.66
CA VAL A 175 -10.41 3.75 30.26
C VAL A 175 -11.07 4.91 31.01
N VAL A 176 -12.35 4.75 31.40
CA VAL A 176 -13.11 5.71 32.21
C VAL A 176 -12.75 5.57 33.69
N MET A 177 -12.66 4.34 34.20
CA MET A 177 -12.36 4.08 35.61
C MET A 177 -11.01 4.64 36.05
N VAL A 178 -9.98 4.58 35.19
CA VAL A 178 -8.66 5.19 35.45
C VAL A 178 -8.60 6.69 35.16
N ASP A 179 -9.73 7.31 34.75
CA ASP A 179 -9.80 8.71 34.28
C ASP A 179 -8.78 9.03 33.16
N GLY A 180 -8.55 8.05 32.29
CA GLY A 180 -7.54 8.11 31.21
C GLY A 180 -8.10 8.55 29.85
N PHE A 181 -9.41 8.76 29.75
CA PHE A 181 -10.11 9.01 28.50
C PHE A 181 -11.22 10.07 28.71
N ASP A 182 -11.41 10.92 27.69
CA ASP A 182 -12.54 11.85 27.61
C ASP A 182 -13.09 11.84 26.18
N GLY A 183 -14.09 11.01 25.96
CA GLY A 183 -14.76 10.89 24.65
C GLY A 183 -15.86 11.93 24.46
N GLU A 184 -16.46 12.45 25.52
CA GLU A 184 -17.52 13.46 25.42
C GLU A 184 -16.94 14.77 24.87
N ARG A 185 -15.88 15.30 25.47
CA ARG A 185 -15.19 16.48 24.97
C ARG A 185 -14.49 16.20 23.63
N GLY A 186 -13.98 15.00 23.44
CA GLY A 186 -13.40 14.58 22.16
C GLY A 186 -14.39 14.66 21.01
N THR A 187 -15.60 14.18 21.22
CA THR A 187 -16.69 14.27 20.21
C THR A 187 -17.09 15.72 19.91
N VAL A 188 -17.12 16.60 20.92
CA VAL A 188 -17.41 18.03 20.72
C VAL A 188 -16.34 18.70 19.87
N VAL A 189 -15.06 18.33 20.05
CA VAL A 189 -13.92 18.98 19.38
C VAL A 189 -13.65 18.38 18.00
N ALA A 190 -13.69 17.05 17.87
CA ALA A 190 -13.21 16.33 16.67
C ALA A 190 -14.30 15.49 15.98
N GLY A 191 -15.52 15.52 16.45
CA GLY A 191 -16.60 14.70 15.90
C GLY A 191 -16.64 13.30 16.48
N ASN A 192 -17.44 12.43 15.87
CA ASN A 192 -17.59 11.04 16.30
C ASN A 192 -16.22 10.33 16.37
N ARG A 193 -16.00 9.47 17.39
CA ARG A 193 -14.72 8.79 17.66
C ARG A 193 -13.53 9.71 17.96
N GLY A 194 -13.78 11.04 18.09
CA GLY A 194 -12.80 11.94 18.67
C GLY A 194 -12.65 11.67 20.15
N TYR A 195 -11.43 11.73 20.67
CA TYR A 195 -11.14 11.49 22.06
C TYR A 195 -9.94 12.30 22.56
N PHE A 196 -9.90 12.53 23.84
CA PHE A 196 -8.69 12.93 24.52
C PHE A 196 -8.18 11.76 25.36
N LEU A 197 -6.95 11.36 25.12
CA LEU A 197 -6.21 10.52 26.05
C LEU A 197 -5.64 11.44 27.13
N LYS A 198 -5.71 11.06 28.40
CA LYS A 198 -5.24 11.90 29.48
C LYS A 198 -4.66 11.14 30.67
N GLY A 199 -3.94 11.89 31.51
CA GLY A 199 -3.40 11.35 32.77
C GLY A 199 -2.55 10.10 32.59
N PRO A 200 -2.82 9.01 33.31
CA PRO A 200 -1.99 7.82 33.32
C PRO A 200 -1.89 7.13 31.96
N LEU A 201 -2.92 7.20 31.11
CA LEU A 201 -2.91 6.52 29.82
C LEU A 201 -2.00 7.20 28.79
N VAL A 202 -1.76 8.50 28.89
CA VAL A 202 -0.75 9.18 28.07
C VAL A 202 0.65 8.64 28.37
N PHE A 203 0.98 8.45 29.64
CA PHE A 203 2.28 7.88 30.04
C PHE A 203 2.39 6.42 29.61
N LEU A 204 1.34 5.63 29.78
CA LEU A 204 1.33 4.23 29.37
C LEU A 204 1.48 4.09 27.87
N GLU A 205 0.84 4.96 27.07
CA GLU A 205 1.03 5.01 25.61
C GLU A 205 2.48 5.30 25.22
N GLN A 206 3.10 6.30 25.85
CA GLN A 206 4.51 6.59 25.60
C GLN A 206 5.43 5.43 26.03
N ALA A 207 5.10 4.73 27.12
CA ALA A 207 5.86 3.57 27.57
C ALA A 207 5.85 2.41 26.57
N ILE A 208 4.70 2.07 25.99
CA ILE A 208 4.61 1.01 24.97
C ILE A 208 5.30 1.39 23.67
N ILE A 209 5.25 2.68 23.26
CA ILE A 209 6.00 3.20 22.10
C ILE A 209 7.51 3.05 22.33
N GLN A 210 8.01 3.50 23.47
CA GLN A 210 9.45 3.43 23.81
C GLN A 210 9.94 1.99 23.84
N LEU A 211 9.19 1.08 24.47
CA LEU A 211 9.53 -0.34 24.49
C LEU A 211 9.61 -0.91 23.06
N ALA A 212 8.63 -0.61 22.20
CA ALA A 212 8.61 -1.08 20.80
C ALA A 212 9.83 -0.58 20.02
N LEU A 213 10.15 0.72 20.11
CA LEU A 213 11.30 1.31 19.41
C LEU A 213 12.64 0.75 19.91
N HIS A 214 12.80 0.55 21.24
CA HIS A 214 14.02 -0.04 21.80
C HIS A 214 14.20 -1.48 21.32
N LYS A 215 13.13 -2.29 21.35
CA LYS A 215 13.20 -3.68 20.88
C LYS A 215 13.54 -3.80 19.40
N LEU A 216 12.96 -2.97 18.56
CA LEU A 216 13.31 -2.94 17.14
C LEU A 216 14.73 -2.42 16.92
N GLY A 217 15.18 -1.41 17.68
CA GLY A 217 16.56 -0.91 17.62
C GLY A 217 17.59 -2.00 17.98
N GLU A 218 17.33 -2.83 19.00
CA GLU A 218 18.16 -3.99 19.37
C GLU A 218 18.28 -5.02 18.22
N LYS A 219 17.28 -5.09 17.33
CA LYS A 219 17.23 -5.98 16.16
C LYS A 219 17.72 -5.34 14.85
N GLY A 220 18.33 -4.16 14.96
CA GLY A 220 18.94 -3.46 13.84
C GLY A 220 17.96 -2.68 12.95
N PHE A 221 16.75 -2.42 13.41
CA PHE A 221 15.82 -1.53 12.73
C PHE A 221 16.18 -0.07 12.97
N THR A 222 16.24 0.72 11.91
CA THR A 222 16.46 2.18 12.00
C THR A 222 15.14 2.89 12.24
N PRO A 223 14.98 3.62 13.37
CA PRO A 223 13.77 4.41 13.61
C PRO A 223 13.58 5.51 12.56
N LEU A 224 12.37 5.62 12.02
CA LEU A 224 11.96 6.70 11.13
C LEU A 224 10.71 7.39 11.68
N TYR A 225 10.79 8.70 11.87
CA TYR A 225 9.62 9.55 12.10
C TYR A 225 9.16 10.09 10.73
N THR A 226 8.00 9.63 10.27
CA THR A 226 7.56 9.89 8.89
C THR A 226 6.75 11.18 8.78
N PRO A 227 6.69 11.81 7.57
CA PRO A 227 5.69 12.83 7.32
C PRO A 227 4.27 12.22 7.41
N PHE A 228 3.30 13.03 7.87
CA PHE A 228 1.90 12.60 7.96
C PHE A 228 1.10 12.93 6.71
N PHE A 229 1.65 13.72 5.84
CA PHE A 229 1.07 14.08 4.55
C PHE A 229 1.83 13.44 3.41
N MET A 230 1.10 12.94 2.43
CA MET A 230 1.68 12.50 1.17
C MET A 230 1.03 13.23 0.00
N ARG A 231 1.82 13.58 -1.01
CA ARG A 231 1.30 14.09 -2.28
C ARG A 231 0.39 13.06 -2.93
N LYS A 232 -0.67 13.52 -3.59
CA LYS A 232 -1.65 12.63 -4.25
C LYS A 232 -1.01 11.62 -5.19
N GLU A 233 -0.10 12.07 -6.05
CA GLU A 233 0.57 11.22 -7.03
C GLU A 233 1.44 10.13 -6.40
N VAL A 234 2.06 10.42 -5.23
CA VAL A 234 2.86 9.42 -4.49
C VAL A 234 1.94 8.46 -3.74
N MET A 235 0.87 8.98 -3.12
CA MET A 235 -0.12 8.14 -2.43
C MET A 235 -0.79 7.15 -3.39
N MET A 236 -1.08 7.56 -4.63
CA MET A 236 -1.61 6.68 -5.68
C MET A 236 -0.67 5.54 -6.07
N GLU A 237 0.62 5.64 -5.79
CA GLU A 237 1.58 4.56 -6.04
C GLU A 237 1.64 3.54 -4.90
N VAL A 238 1.23 3.89 -3.67
CA VAL A 238 1.32 3.05 -2.47
C VAL A 238 -0.03 2.60 -1.90
N ALA A 239 -1.12 3.29 -2.20
CA ALA A 239 -2.47 2.94 -1.77
C ALA A 239 -3.29 2.31 -2.91
N GLN A 240 -4.28 1.48 -2.55
CA GLN A 240 -5.25 0.94 -3.49
C GLN A 240 -6.34 1.98 -3.78
N LEU A 241 -6.99 1.88 -4.96
CA LEU A 241 -8.01 2.87 -5.37
C LEU A 241 -9.17 2.98 -4.38
N ASN A 242 -9.67 1.84 -3.87
CA ASN A 242 -10.76 1.84 -2.89
C ASN A 242 -10.39 2.49 -1.56
N GLN A 243 -9.11 2.48 -1.15
CA GLN A 243 -8.66 3.11 0.08
C GLN A 243 -8.81 4.64 0.06
N PHE A 244 -8.77 5.26 -1.13
CA PHE A 244 -8.94 6.72 -1.23
C PHE A 244 -10.31 7.20 -0.78
N ASP A 245 -11.35 6.43 -1.02
CA ASP A 245 -12.72 6.79 -0.68
C ASP A 245 -13.12 6.29 0.72
N GLU A 246 -12.56 5.17 1.18
CA GLU A 246 -12.98 4.46 2.38
C GLU A 246 -12.08 4.74 3.60
N GLU A 247 -10.77 4.96 3.39
CA GLU A 247 -9.80 5.03 4.48
C GLU A 247 -9.09 6.38 4.61
N LEU A 248 -8.79 7.07 3.50
CA LEU A 248 -7.86 8.19 3.50
C LEU A 248 -8.55 9.55 3.67
N TYR A 249 -8.03 10.38 4.57
CA TYR A 249 -8.40 11.79 4.67
C TYR A 249 -7.69 12.61 3.60
N LYS A 250 -8.47 13.32 2.78
CA LYS A 250 -7.97 14.29 1.81
C LYS A 250 -7.78 15.64 2.47
N VAL A 251 -6.64 16.27 2.24
CA VAL A 251 -6.33 17.64 2.69
C VAL A 251 -6.14 18.50 1.46
N SER A 252 -6.92 19.58 1.37
CA SER A 252 -6.84 20.56 0.29
C SER A 252 -6.41 21.91 0.87
N GLY A 253 -5.42 22.55 0.27
CA GLY A 253 -4.93 23.86 0.68
C GLY A 253 -4.37 24.64 -0.50
N LYS A 254 -4.12 25.94 -0.29
CA LYS A 254 -3.33 26.72 -1.24
C LYS A 254 -1.88 26.29 -1.09
N GLY A 255 -1.28 25.75 -2.16
CA GLY A 255 0.13 25.35 -2.16
C GLY A 255 1.03 26.56 -1.92
N SER A 256 1.98 26.42 -1.00
CA SER A 256 3.01 27.46 -0.75
C SER A 256 4.19 27.37 -1.71
N GLU A 257 4.26 26.32 -2.53
CA GLU A 257 5.43 25.99 -3.32
C GLU A 257 5.43 26.63 -4.73
N VAL A 258 4.28 27.16 -5.19
CA VAL A 258 4.17 27.78 -6.52
C VAL A 258 3.62 29.19 -6.38
N SER A 259 4.50 30.17 -6.54
CA SER A 259 4.11 31.58 -6.62
C SER A 259 3.40 31.82 -7.97
N GLY A 260 2.09 32.00 -7.94
CA GLY A 260 1.31 32.55 -9.05
C GLY A 260 0.30 31.65 -9.73
N ASP A 261 0.12 30.41 -9.30
CA ASP A 261 -0.89 29.51 -9.86
C ASP A 261 -1.93 29.11 -8.81
N GLU A 262 -3.22 29.18 -9.15
CA GLU A 262 -4.35 28.79 -8.29
C GLU A 262 -4.49 27.26 -8.16
N THR A 263 -3.45 26.48 -8.44
CA THR A 263 -3.48 25.03 -8.34
C THR A 263 -3.58 24.59 -6.88
N THR A 264 -4.67 23.94 -6.55
CA THR A 264 -4.90 23.35 -5.24
C THR A 264 -3.88 22.21 -5.01
N ASP A 265 -3.01 22.34 -4.00
CA ASP A 265 -2.12 21.27 -3.58
C ASP A 265 -2.94 20.20 -2.85
N GLU A 266 -3.19 19.06 -3.53
CA GLU A 266 -3.92 17.94 -2.97
C GLU A 266 -2.94 16.98 -2.27
N LYS A 267 -3.13 16.82 -0.96
CA LYS A 267 -2.41 15.86 -0.13
C LYS A 267 -3.38 14.91 0.57
N TYR A 268 -2.86 13.80 1.03
CA TYR A 268 -3.60 12.83 1.84
C TYR A 268 -2.86 12.59 3.15
N LEU A 269 -3.61 12.47 4.25
CA LEU A 269 -3.05 11.99 5.51
C LEU A 269 -2.78 10.49 5.41
N ILE A 270 -1.68 10.05 6.00
CA ILE A 270 -1.29 8.64 6.01
C ILE A 270 -2.23 7.81 6.91
N ALA A 271 -2.59 6.63 6.45
CA ALA A 271 -3.31 5.64 7.26
C ALA A 271 -2.35 4.75 8.09
N THR A 272 -1.08 4.73 7.70
CA THR A 272 0.02 3.96 8.30
C THR A 272 1.36 4.50 7.81
N SER A 273 2.41 4.39 8.61
CA SER A 273 3.77 4.74 8.20
C SER A 273 4.34 3.84 7.09
N GLU A 274 3.74 2.68 6.82
CA GLU A 274 4.05 1.87 5.64
C GLU A 274 4.03 2.70 4.36
N GLN A 275 3.02 3.56 4.19
CA GLN A 275 2.82 4.34 2.96
C GLN A 275 4.00 5.28 2.65
N PRO A 276 4.44 6.18 3.53
CA PRO A 276 5.60 7.02 3.28
C PRO A 276 6.93 6.26 3.27
N ILE A 277 7.07 5.17 4.05
CA ILE A 277 8.31 4.39 4.08
C ILE A 277 8.47 3.58 2.79
N ALA A 278 7.40 2.99 2.26
CA ALA A 278 7.43 2.33 0.96
C ALA A 278 7.90 3.29 -0.16
N ALA A 279 7.47 4.55 -0.09
CA ALA A 279 7.86 5.59 -1.04
C ALA A 279 9.25 6.22 -0.76
N PHE A 280 9.88 5.94 0.36
CA PHE A 280 11.13 6.56 0.79
C PHE A 280 12.28 6.36 -0.22
N HIS A 281 12.35 5.15 -0.80
CA HIS A 281 13.32 4.80 -1.82
C HIS A 281 12.77 4.88 -3.26
N ARG A 282 11.70 5.64 -3.49
CA ARG A 282 11.07 5.79 -4.81
C ARG A 282 12.07 6.20 -5.89
N ASN A 283 12.08 5.44 -7.01
CA ASN A 283 12.98 5.59 -8.17
C ASN A 283 14.45 5.23 -7.91
N GLU A 284 14.79 4.61 -6.80
CA GLU A 284 16.17 4.25 -6.46
C GLU A 284 16.58 2.85 -6.95
N TRP A 285 17.89 2.66 -7.04
CA TRP A 285 18.55 1.39 -7.17
C TRP A 285 19.20 1.04 -5.84
N ILE A 286 18.80 -0.08 -5.23
CA ILE A 286 19.34 -0.52 -3.95
C ILE A 286 20.40 -1.58 -4.20
N LYS A 287 21.61 -1.34 -3.71
CA LYS A 287 22.70 -2.30 -3.85
C LYS A 287 22.43 -3.55 -3.01
N GLU A 288 22.83 -4.71 -3.51
CA GLU A 288 22.74 -5.95 -2.79
C GLU A 288 23.39 -5.91 -1.40
N SER A 289 24.55 -5.24 -1.31
CA SER A 289 25.30 -5.07 -0.04
C SER A 289 24.62 -4.20 1.01
N GLU A 290 23.57 -3.46 0.64
CA GLU A 290 22.78 -2.61 1.54
C GLU A 290 21.57 -3.35 2.10
N LEU A 291 21.22 -4.52 1.55
CA LEU A 291 20.05 -5.32 1.95
C LEU A 291 20.41 -6.38 3.01
N PRO A 292 19.49 -6.70 3.93
CA PRO A 292 18.18 -6.10 4.09
C PRO A 292 18.24 -4.72 4.75
N ILE A 293 17.39 -3.78 4.31
CA ILE A 293 17.18 -2.50 4.95
C ILE A 293 15.96 -2.62 5.86
N LYS A 294 16.11 -2.29 7.14
CA LYS A 294 15.09 -2.47 8.19
C LYS A 294 14.72 -1.12 8.82
N TYR A 295 13.45 -0.73 8.77
CA TYR A 295 12.93 0.50 9.34
C TYR A 295 11.88 0.25 10.42
N ALA A 296 11.97 1.00 11.51
CA ALA A 296 10.94 1.11 12.53
C ALA A 296 10.21 2.44 12.35
N GLY A 297 9.09 2.43 11.64
CA GLY A 297 8.30 3.61 11.36
C GLY A 297 7.48 4.04 12.56
N MET A 298 7.62 5.30 13.00
CA MET A 298 6.80 5.92 14.03
C MET A 298 5.94 7.01 13.41
N SER A 299 4.63 6.92 13.57
CA SER A 299 3.72 7.95 13.08
C SER A 299 2.39 7.96 13.81
N THR A 300 1.72 9.12 13.77
CA THR A 300 0.27 9.17 13.88
C THR A 300 -0.34 8.60 12.60
N CYS A 301 -1.40 7.81 12.73
CA CYS A 301 -2.18 7.22 11.64
C CYS A 301 -3.59 7.83 11.64
N PHE A 302 -4.12 8.10 10.45
CA PHE A 302 -5.44 8.73 10.27
C PHE A 302 -6.30 7.85 9.37
N ARG A 303 -7.47 7.42 9.87
CA ARG A 303 -8.39 6.55 9.13
C ARG A 303 -9.81 7.05 9.22
N GLN A 304 -10.52 7.08 8.09
CA GLN A 304 -11.94 7.48 8.05
C GLN A 304 -12.86 6.43 8.69
N GLU A 305 -12.46 5.15 8.72
CA GLU A 305 -13.22 4.04 9.29
C GLU A 305 -14.66 3.95 8.76
N VAL A 306 -14.85 4.21 7.47
CA VAL A 306 -16.15 4.17 6.79
C VAL A 306 -16.73 2.75 6.88
N GLY A 307 -18.03 2.66 7.20
CA GLY A 307 -18.76 1.38 7.25
C GLY A 307 -18.52 0.54 8.51
N SER A 308 -17.59 0.93 9.39
CA SER A 308 -17.40 0.20 10.65
C SER A 308 -18.42 0.59 11.71
N HIS A 309 -19.24 -0.39 12.12
CA HIS A 309 -20.29 -0.27 13.12
C HIS A 309 -20.13 -1.34 14.22
N GLY A 310 -20.80 -1.17 15.36
CA GLY A 310 -20.85 -2.15 16.43
C GLY A 310 -20.12 -1.80 17.72
N ARG A 311 -19.79 -2.80 18.54
CA ARG A 311 -19.22 -2.61 19.89
C ARG A 311 -17.87 -1.92 19.89
N ASP A 312 -17.06 -2.11 18.86
CA ASP A 312 -15.69 -1.56 18.73
C ASP A 312 -15.65 -0.06 18.50
N THR A 313 -16.80 0.58 18.30
CA THR A 313 -16.91 2.05 18.19
C THR A 313 -16.87 2.77 19.55
N ARG A 314 -16.98 2.02 20.66
CA ARG A 314 -16.89 2.59 22.01
C ARG A 314 -15.44 2.56 22.51
N GLY A 315 -15.11 3.50 23.39
CA GLY A 315 -13.75 3.64 23.94
C GLY A 315 -12.76 4.11 22.90
N ILE A 316 -11.55 3.52 22.91
CA ILE A 316 -10.41 3.91 22.06
C ILE A 316 -9.93 2.79 21.13
N PHE A 317 -10.66 1.68 21.00
CA PHE A 317 -10.22 0.55 20.18
C PHE A 317 -10.21 0.85 18.67
N ARG A 318 -11.22 1.57 18.17
CA ARG A 318 -11.37 1.96 16.77
C ARG A 318 -11.64 3.46 16.67
N VAL A 319 -10.62 4.21 16.32
CA VAL A 319 -10.58 5.68 16.33
C VAL A 319 -10.04 6.22 15.01
N HIS A 320 -10.32 7.50 14.71
CA HIS A 320 -9.86 8.15 13.49
C HIS A 320 -8.38 8.53 13.52
N GLN A 321 -7.80 8.65 14.72
CA GLN A 321 -6.40 9.04 14.93
C GLN A 321 -5.79 8.20 16.05
N PHE A 322 -4.61 7.60 15.81
CA PHE A 322 -3.85 6.81 16.78
C PHE A 322 -2.37 6.77 16.41
N GLU A 323 -1.50 6.45 17.37
CA GLU A 323 -0.08 6.24 17.13
C GLU A 323 0.21 4.79 16.75
N LYS A 324 1.20 4.57 15.87
CA LYS A 324 1.63 3.23 15.47
C LYS A 324 3.14 3.14 15.27
N ILE A 325 3.72 2.06 15.78
CA ILE A 325 5.07 1.62 15.41
C ILE A 325 4.95 0.47 14.41
N GLU A 326 5.59 0.64 13.26
CA GLU A 326 5.55 -0.27 12.12
C GLU A 326 6.93 -0.77 11.76
N GLN A 327 7.08 -2.07 11.54
CA GLN A 327 8.26 -2.64 10.92
C GLN A 327 8.11 -2.56 9.41
N PHE A 328 9.14 -2.13 8.71
CA PHE A 328 9.19 -2.16 7.24
C PHE A 328 10.55 -2.65 6.78
N VAL A 329 10.56 -3.61 5.86
CA VAL A 329 11.80 -4.22 5.37
C VAL A 329 11.83 -4.21 3.85
N LEU A 330 12.98 -3.77 3.29
CA LEU A 330 13.36 -4.02 1.90
C LEU A 330 14.43 -5.11 1.90
N CYS A 331 14.25 -6.15 1.11
CA CYS A 331 15.20 -7.26 1.05
C CYS A 331 15.43 -7.77 -0.39
N SER A 332 16.39 -8.67 -0.53
CA SER A 332 16.67 -9.33 -1.80
C SER A 332 15.45 -10.11 -2.31
N PRO A 333 15.18 -10.10 -3.63
CA PRO A 333 14.16 -10.95 -4.24
C PRO A 333 14.61 -12.42 -4.37
N HIS A 334 15.85 -12.75 -4.02
CA HIS A 334 16.47 -14.06 -4.20
C HIS A 334 16.56 -14.85 -2.89
N ASP A 335 16.77 -16.16 -2.99
CA ASP A 335 17.12 -17.09 -1.90
C ASP A 335 16.11 -17.12 -0.74
N ASP A 336 14.83 -16.92 -1.05
CA ASP A 336 13.73 -16.89 -0.08
C ASP A 336 13.92 -15.85 1.06
N GLU A 337 14.75 -14.83 0.82
CA GLU A 337 15.09 -13.84 1.84
C GLU A 337 13.85 -13.14 2.38
N SER A 338 12.89 -12.80 1.53
CA SER A 338 11.65 -12.15 1.99
C SER A 338 10.79 -13.03 2.89
N TRP A 339 10.86 -14.36 2.75
CA TRP A 339 10.12 -15.27 3.64
C TRP A 339 10.81 -15.42 4.98
N LYS A 340 12.15 -15.41 5.03
CA LYS A 340 12.92 -15.34 6.27
C LYS A 340 12.63 -14.04 7.02
N MET A 341 12.59 -12.90 6.30
CA MET A 341 12.24 -11.61 6.89
C MET A 341 10.78 -11.58 7.39
N PHE A 342 9.85 -12.21 6.69
CA PHE A 342 8.47 -12.36 7.12
C PHE A 342 8.36 -13.08 8.48
N ASP A 343 9.07 -14.19 8.64
CA ASP A 343 9.10 -14.94 9.89
C ASP A 343 9.81 -14.15 11.02
N GLU A 344 10.88 -13.41 10.70
CA GLU A 344 11.54 -12.53 11.66
C GLU A 344 10.59 -11.43 12.15
N MET A 345 9.88 -10.74 11.26
CA MET A 345 9.02 -9.61 11.60
C MET A 345 7.83 -10.03 12.46
N ILE A 346 7.16 -11.14 12.14
CA ILE A 346 6.09 -11.64 13.01
C ILE A 346 6.65 -12.13 14.36
N GLY A 347 7.82 -12.76 14.37
CA GLY A 347 8.53 -13.18 15.59
C GLY A 347 8.91 -12.01 16.48
N ASN A 348 9.31 -10.86 15.91
CA ASN A 348 9.57 -9.63 16.66
C ASN A 348 8.31 -9.12 17.37
N ALA A 349 7.16 -9.13 16.66
CA ALA A 349 5.89 -8.76 17.26
C ALA A 349 5.49 -9.73 18.38
N GLU A 350 5.63 -11.04 18.16
CA GLU A 350 5.35 -12.04 19.19
C GLU A 350 6.19 -11.83 20.45
N GLU A 351 7.50 -11.59 20.30
CA GLU A 351 8.40 -11.28 21.43
C GLU A 351 7.93 -10.05 22.21
N TYR A 352 7.50 -8.99 21.51
CA TYR A 352 6.98 -7.78 22.13
C TYR A 352 5.73 -8.07 22.98
N TYR A 353 4.76 -8.84 22.46
CA TYR A 353 3.54 -9.18 23.20
C TYR A 353 3.82 -10.18 24.32
N GLN A 354 4.79 -11.08 24.16
CA GLN A 354 5.26 -11.96 25.24
C GLN A 354 5.89 -11.17 26.39
N LEU A 355 6.73 -10.17 26.09
CA LEU A 355 7.30 -9.25 27.08
C LEU A 355 6.22 -8.43 27.82
N LEU A 356 5.15 -8.07 27.14
CA LEU A 356 3.97 -7.43 27.71
C LEU A 356 3.08 -8.41 28.50
N GLY A 357 3.31 -9.72 28.43
CA GLY A 357 2.51 -10.75 29.09
C GLY A 357 1.08 -10.86 28.52
N ILE A 358 0.88 -10.51 27.25
CA ILE A 358 -0.41 -10.53 26.58
C ILE A 358 -0.60 -11.89 25.90
N PRO A 359 -1.66 -12.66 26.22
CA PRO A 359 -2.00 -13.89 25.50
C PRO A 359 -2.50 -13.57 24.07
N TYR A 360 -2.11 -14.40 23.09
CA TYR A 360 -2.47 -14.20 21.69
C TYR A 360 -2.53 -15.50 20.89
N ARG A 361 -3.10 -15.42 19.69
CA ARG A 361 -2.92 -16.39 18.62
C ARG A 361 -2.39 -15.70 17.36
N VAL A 362 -1.60 -16.43 16.57
CA VAL A 362 -1.21 -16.04 15.21
C VAL A 362 -2.05 -16.82 14.23
N ILE A 363 -2.67 -16.14 13.29
CA ILE A 363 -3.52 -16.70 12.26
C ILE A 363 -3.00 -16.39 10.88
N ALA A 364 -3.17 -17.32 9.94
CA ALA A 364 -2.94 -17.09 8.51
C ALA A 364 -4.24 -16.62 7.87
N ILE A 365 -4.20 -15.46 7.25
CA ILE A 365 -5.37 -14.85 6.64
C ILE A 365 -5.70 -15.57 5.32
N VAL A 366 -6.99 -15.86 5.12
CA VAL A 366 -7.50 -16.51 3.91
C VAL A 366 -7.34 -15.63 2.68
N SER A 367 -7.26 -16.25 1.53
CA SER A 367 -6.95 -15.62 0.25
C SER A 367 -7.93 -14.53 -0.18
N GLY A 368 -9.21 -14.65 0.17
CA GLY A 368 -10.24 -13.67 -0.15
C GLY A 368 -10.10 -12.35 0.60
N GLU A 369 -9.56 -12.40 1.84
CA GLU A 369 -9.41 -11.26 2.74
C GLU A 369 -8.05 -10.54 2.59
N LEU A 370 -7.15 -11.05 1.74
CA LEU A 370 -5.88 -10.40 1.48
C LEU A 370 -6.08 -9.13 0.65
N ASN A 371 -5.45 -8.03 1.08
CA ASN A 371 -5.31 -6.86 0.22
C ASN A 371 -4.50 -7.20 -1.05
N ASN A 372 -4.60 -6.36 -2.10
CA ASN A 372 -3.96 -6.67 -3.38
C ASN A 372 -2.43 -6.80 -3.29
N ALA A 373 -1.77 -6.11 -2.37
CA ALA A 373 -0.31 -6.12 -2.27
C ALA A 373 0.23 -7.41 -1.64
N ALA A 374 -0.47 -7.99 -0.66
CA ALA A 374 0.02 -9.12 0.10
C ALA A 374 0.01 -10.43 -0.71
N ALA A 375 1.15 -11.09 -0.82
CA ALA A 375 1.25 -12.48 -1.28
C ALA A 375 0.87 -13.47 -0.17
N LYS A 376 1.11 -13.10 1.08
CA LYS A 376 0.74 -13.82 2.30
C LYS A 376 0.68 -12.83 3.47
N LYS A 377 -0.25 -13.07 4.40
CA LYS A 377 -0.44 -12.25 5.59
C LYS A 377 -0.68 -13.13 6.81
N TYR A 378 -0.03 -12.78 7.91
CA TYR A 378 -0.34 -13.27 9.25
C TYR A 378 -0.86 -12.12 10.10
N ASP A 379 -1.89 -12.39 10.91
CA ASP A 379 -2.32 -11.47 11.94
C ASP A 379 -2.06 -12.09 13.33
N LEU A 380 -1.61 -11.26 14.26
CA LEU A 380 -1.57 -11.60 15.67
C LEU A 380 -2.80 -11.00 16.34
N GLU A 381 -3.65 -11.87 16.86
CA GLU A 381 -4.84 -11.49 17.59
C GLU A 381 -4.65 -11.76 19.08
N ALA A 382 -4.71 -10.70 19.89
CA ALA A 382 -4.61 -10.83 21.35
C ALA A 382 -5.96 -11.23 21.95
N TRP A 383 -5.89 -11.94 23.08
CA TRP A 383 -7.05 -12.28 23.88
C TRP A 383 -7.43 -11.12 24.80
N PHE A 384 -8.64 -10.59 24.63
CA PHE A 384 -9.22 -9.54 25.45
C PHE A 384 -10.07 -10.18 26.55
N ALA A 385 -9.50 -10.34 27.73
CA ALA A 385 -10.07 -11.12 28.82
C ALA A 385 -11.39 -10.52 29.39
N GLY A 386 -11.54 -9.19 29.35
CA GLY A 386 -12.76 -8.51 29.80
C GLY A 386 -13.88 -8.54 28.74
N SER A 387 -13.51 -8.64 27.47
CA SER A 387 -14.44 -8.75 26.35
C SER A 387 -14.72 -10.19 25.94
N GLY A 388 -13.88 -11.15 26.33
CA GLY A 388 -14.00 -12.57 26.00
C GLY A 388 -13.85 -12.85 24.49
N ALA A 389 -12.93 -12.13 23.81
CA ALA A 389 -12.77 -12.22 22.35
C ALA A 389 -11.33 -11.98 21.91
N PHE A 390 -10.94 -12.62 20.83
CA PHE A 390 -9.72 -12.27 20.11
C PHE A 390 -9.92 -10.99 19.28
N ARG A 391 -8.88 -10.15 19.25
CA ARG A 391 -8.86 -8.92 18.44
C ARG A 391 -7.48 -8.71 17.85
N GLU A 392 -7.44 -8.30 16.58
CA GLU A 392 -6.23 -8.00 15.83
C GLU A 392 -5.43 -6.84 16.47
N LEU A 393 -4.15 -7.09 16.78
CA LEU A 393 -3.17 -6.09 17.17
C LEU A 393 -2.04 -5.91 16.17
N VAL A 394 -1.73 -6.95 15.40
CA VAL A 394 -0.66 -6.97 14.40
C VAL A 394 -1.16 -7.55 13.10
N SER A 395 -0.79 -6.91 12.02
CA SER A 395 -0.87 -7.47 10.68
C SER A 395 0.54 -7.49 10.07
N CYS A 396 0.99 -8.65 9.61
CA CYS A 396 2.31 -8.86 9.00
C CYS A 396 2.13 -9.38 7.57
N SER A 397 2.64 -8.64 6.58
CA SER A 397 2.46 -8.93 5.16
C SER A 397 3.78 -9.02 4.41
N ASN A 398 3.92 -10.05 3.57
CA ASN A 398 4.95 -10.08 2.53
C ASN A 398 4.29 -9.66 1.20
N CYS A 399 4.74 -8.53 0.66
CA CYS A 399 4.24 -7.96 -0.59
C CYS A 399 5.12 -8.32 -1.79
N THR A 400 6.18 -9.10 -1.60
CA THR A 400 7.18 -9.40 -2.62
C THR A 400 7.61 -8.12 -3.37
N ASP A 401 7.68 -8.12 -4.68
CA ASP A 401 8.05 -6.96 -5.50
C ASP A 401 6.88 -6.08 -5.94
N TYR A 402 5.66 -6.40 -5.52
CA TYR A 402 4.43 -5.77 -5.99
C TYR A 402 4.38 -4.25 -5.73
N GLN A 403 4.83 -3.80 -4.55
CA GLN A 403 4.95 -2.37 -4.22
C GLN A 403 6.17 -1.73 -4.91
N ALA A 404 7.30 -2.43 -4.89
CA ALA A 404 8.57 -1.95 -5.43
C ALA A 404 8.51 -1.68 -6.94
N ARG A 405 7.74 -2.45 -7.71
CA ARG A 405 7.53 -2.24 -9.16
C ARG A 405 6.88 -0.90 -9.43
N ARG A 406 5.84 -0.53 -8.72
CA ARG A 406 5.13 0.73 -8.89
C ARG A 406 6.01 1.92 -8.51
N LEU A 407 6.73 1.77 -7.40
CA LEU A 407 7.66 2.78 -6.86
C LEU A 407 9.00 2.82 -7.59
N ARG A 408 9.26 1.87 -8.48
CA ARG A 408 10.52 1.73 -9.22
C ARG A 408 11.74 1.61 -8.30
N VAL A 409 11.59 0.84 -7.21
CA VAL A 409 12.68 0.50 -6.29
C VAL A 409 13.36 -0.77 -6.76
N ARG A 410 14.48 -0.62 -7.43
CA ARG A 410 15.16 -1.68 -8.18
C ARG A 410 16.27 -2.32 -7.35
N TYR A 411 16.46 -3.61 -7.57
CA TYR A 411 17.55 -4.37 -6.97
C TYR A 411 18.81 -4.27 -7.83
N GLY A 412 19.98 -4.03 -7.22
CA GLY A 412 21.28 -3.92 -7.89
C GLY A 412 21.74 -2.48 -8.10
N GLN A 413 22.83 -2.30 -8.86
CA GLN A 413 23.47 -0.99 -9.03
C GLN A 413 23.09 -0.29 -10.34
N THR A 414 22.85 -1.05 -11.40
CA THR A 414 22.59 -0.53 -12.75
C THR A 414 21.77 -1.53 -13.56
N LYS A 415 21.15 -1.02 -14.63
CA LYS A 415 20.46 -1.85 -15.61
C LYS A 415 21.45 -2.82 -16.27
N LYS A 416 21.26 -4.12 -16.11
CA LYS A 416 21.98 -5.12 -16.88
C LYS A 416 21.56 -4.99 -18.35
N MET A 417 22.52 -5.03 -19.28
CA MET A 417 22.24 -4.83 -20.71
C MET A 417 21.39 -5.93 -21.34
N ASP A 418 21.38 -7.13 -20.77
CA ASP A 418 20.73 -8.33 -21.32
C ASP A 418 19.89 -9.06 -20.26
N GLY A 419 18.88 -8.43 -19.66
CA GLY A 419 18.06 -9.14 -18.69
C GLY A 419 16.93 -8.32 -18.07
N GLU A 420 16.02 -9.03 -17.43
CA GLU A 420 14.99 -8.42 -16.59
C GLU A 420 15.64 -7.65 -15.44
N THR A 421 15.10 -6.47 -15.16
CA THR A 421 15.54 -5.67 -14.02
C THR A 421 14.77 -6.17 -12.79
N PRO A 422 15.41 -6.83 -11.81
CA PRO A 422 14.74 -7.25 -10.60
C PRO A 422 14.39 -6.05 -9.72
N PHE A 423 13.36 -6.22 -8.90
CA PHE A 423 12.93 -5.25 -7.89
C PHE A 423 13.16 -5.84 -6.51
N VAL A 424 13.38 -4.98 -5.52
CA VAL A 424 13.45 -5.44 -4.13
C VAL A 424 12.11 -6.00 -3.68
N HIS A 425 12.12 -6.90 -2.72
CA HIS A 425 10.91 -7.30 -2.00
C HIS A 425 10.65 -6.34 -0.84
N MET A 426 9.38 -6.03 -0.60
CA MET A 426 8.92 -5.16 0.48
C MET A 426 7.99 -5.91 1.42
N LEU A 427 8.19 -5.73 2.71
CA LEU A 427 7.39 -6.32 3.77
C LEU A 427 7.01 -5.26 4.79
N ASN A 428 5.84 -5.39 5.38
CA ASN A 428 5.38 -4.56 6.48
C ASN A 428 4.82 -5.41 7.60
N SER A 429 4.98 -4.96 8.84
CA SER A 429 4.38 -5.59 10.02
C SER A 429 4.18 -4.58 11.12
N THR A 430 2.98 -4.51 11.65
CA THR A 430 2.72 -3.73 12.85
C THR A 430 3.54 -4.27 14.02
N MET A 431 4.18 -3.38 14.79
CA MET A 431 4.75 -3.71 16.09
C MET A 431 3.80 -3.34 17.22
N CYS A 432 3.27 -2.12 17.19
CA CYS A 432 2.39 -1.58 18.21
C CYS A 432 1.41 -0.56 17.61
N ALA A 433 0.12 -0.87 17.61
CA ALA A 433 -0.98 0.07 17.39
C ALA A 433 -1.48 0.51 18.77
N THR A 434 -1.11 1.71 19.20
CA THR A 434 -1.10 2.09 20.61
C THR A 434 -2.45 1.96 21.31
N THR A 435 -3.52 2.46 20.72
CA THR A 435 -4.84 2.45 21.35
C THR A 435 -5.37 1.02 21.55
N ARG A 436 -5.12 0.12 20.59
CA ARG A 436 -5.52 -1.29 20.73
C ARG A 436 -4.69 -2.01 21.79
N VAL A 437 -3.38 -1.76 21.83
CA VAL A 437 -2.48 -2.33 22.86
C VAL A 437 -2.86 -1.82 24.25
N LEU A 438 -3.17 -0.52 24.42
CA LEU A 438 -3.70 0.02 25.66
C LEU A 438 -4.97 -0.71 26.11
N CYS A 439 -5.94 -0.88 25.22
CA CYS A 439 -7.17 -1.61 25.53
C CYS A 439 -6.88 -3.03 26.04
N CYS A 440 -5.99 -3.74 25.38
CA CYS A 440 -5.63 -5.10 25.76
C CYS A 440 -4.89 -5.15 27.11
N LEU A 441 -3.93 -4.24 27.33
CA LEU A 441 -3.21 -4.14 28.60
C LEU A 441 -4.16 -3.86 29.78
N LEU A 442 -5.10 -2.94 29.60
CA LEU A 442 -6.08 -2.63 30.64
C LEU A 442 -6.92 -3.86 31.00
N GLU A 443 -7.41 -4.60 30.01
CA GLU A 443 -8.19 -5.81 30.26
C GLU A 443 -7.34 -6.92 30.91
N THR A 444 -6.09 -7.08 30.48
CA THR A 444 -5.19 -8.14 30.97
C THR A 444 -4.74 -7.89 32.41
N TYR A 445 -4.46 -6.64 32.76
CA TYR A 445 -3.81 -6.25 34.01
C TYR A 445 -4.74 -5.56 35.01
N GLN A 446 -6.06 -5.63 34.83
CA GLN A 446 -7.00 -5.13 35.79
C GLN A 446 -6.97 -5.94 37.11
N GLU A 447 -6.99 -5.24 38.21
CA GLU A 447 -7.15 -5.74 39.55
C GLU A 447 -8.38 -5.10 40.22
N GLU A 448 -8.71 -5.46 41.43
CA GLU A 448 -9.92 -4.98 42.13
C GLU A 448 -10.01 -3.45 42.22
N THR A 449 -8.87 -2.76 42.40
CA THR A 449 -8.82 -1.31 42.67
C THR A 449 -8.09 -0.51 41.60
N GLY A 450 -7.62 -1.12 40.53
CA GLY A 450 -6.87 -0.43 39.47
C GLY A 450 -6.22 -1.35 38.47
N ILE A 451 -5.23 -0.82 37.79
CA ILE A 451 -4.45 -1.52 36.75
C ILE A 451 -3.01 -1.69 37.24
N ARG A 452 -2.52 -2.90 37.31
CA ARG A 452 -1.11 -3.18 37.56
C ARG A 452 -0.31 -2.88 36.28
N VAL A 453 0.76 -2.12 36.39
CA VAL A 453 1.66 -1.84 35.29
C VAL A 453 2.64 -2.98 35.08
N PRO A 454 2.74 -3.60 33.91
CA PRO A 454 3.72 -4.63 33.59
C PRO A 454 5.14 -4.18 33.95
N GLU A 455 5.95 -5.05 34.54
CA GLU A 455 7.32 -4.72 35.01
C GLU A 455 8.18 -4.14 33.88
N ILE A 456 8.07 -4.68 32.68
CA ILE A 456 8.81 -4.23 31.50
C ILE A 456 8.52 -2.76 31.11
N LEU A 457 7.34 -2.23 31.45
CA LEU A 457 6.93 -0.85 31.16
C LEU A 457 7.28 0.11 32.31
N GLN A 458 7.55 -0.38 33.51
CA GLN A 458 7.81 0.47 34.70
C GLN A 458 8.98 1.45 34.55
N PRO A 459 10.07 1.13 33.83
CA PRO A 459 11.17 2.07 33.60
C PRO A 459 10.76 3.32 32.82
N TYR A 460 9.69 3.23 32.02
CA TYR A 460 9.19 4.32 31.18
C TYR A 460 8.03 5.10 31.81
N MET A 461 7.56 4.66 33.01
CA MET A 461 6.44 5.29 33.70
C MET A 461 6.91 6.31 34.72
N PRO A 462 6.14 7.41 34.97
CA PRO A 462 6.45 8.36 36.01
C PRO A 462 6.26 7.71 37.41
N PRO A 463 6.96 8.19 38.46
CA PRO A 463 6.91 7.58 39.79
C PRO A 463 5.50 7.36 40.33
N LYS A 464 4.57 8.29 40.07
CA LYS A 464 3.17 8.22 40.55
C LYS A 464 2.41 7.02 40.02
N PHE A 465 2.70 6.60 38.78
CA PHE A 465 2.00 5.53 38.07
C PHE A 465 2.93 4.38 37.69
N LYS A 466 4.08 4.29 38.35
CA LYS A 466 5.14 3.36 37.96
C LYS A 466 4.68 1.90 38.03
N THR A 467 4.03 1.52 39.12
CA THR A 467 3.64 0.12 39.35
C THR A 467 2.13 -0.10 39.25
N PHE A 468 1.36 0.93 39.52
CA PHE A 468 -0.10 0.81 39.63
C PHE A 468 -0.84 2.10 39.20
N ILE A 469 -1.94 1.94 38.52
CA ILE A 469 -2.85 3.02 38.08
C ILE A 469 -4.20 2.78 38.79
N PRO A 470 -4.57 3.58 39.84
CA PRO A 470 -5.79 3.34 40.57
C PRO A 470 -7.05 3.70 39.81
N PHE A 471 -8.13 2.99 40.10
CA PHE A 471 -9.48 3.43 39.69
C PHE A 471 -9.89 4.65 40.50
N VAL A 472 -10.37 5.69 39.82
CA VAL A 472 -10.78 6.96 40.41
C VAL A 472 -12.23 7.32 40.06
N LYS A 473 -12.84 6.52 39.21
CA LYS A 473 -14.26 6.64 38.77
C LYS A 473 -14.94 5.28 38.81
N PRO A 474 -16.27 5.24 39.02
CA PRO A 474 -17.03 3.98 38.89
C PRO A 474 -17.07 3.50 37.43
N ALA A 475 -17.35 2.21 37.24
CA ALA A 475 -17.52 1.62 35.94
C ALA A 475 -18.82 2.15 35.28
N PRO A 476 -18.81 2.64 34.03
CA PRO A 476 -19.99 3.11 33.33
C PRO A 476 -21.12 2.07 33.28
N ILE A 477 -20.79 0.81 33.08
CA ILE A 477 -21.79 -0.28 33.05
C ILE A 477 -22.56 -0.43 34.38
N GLU A 478 -21.89 -0.21 35.51
CA GLU A 478 -22.52 -0.28 36.83
C GLU A 478 -23.48 0.90 37.06
N GLU A 479 -23.12 2.09 36.55
CA GLU A 479 -23.99 3.26 36.60
C GLU A 479 -25.24 3.12 35.71
N GLU A 480 -25.07 2.54 34.50
CA GLU A 480 -26.19 2.24 33.62
C GLU A 480 -27.18 1.23 34.23
N GLN A 481 -26.65 0.18 34.90
CA GLN A 481 -27.46 -0.81 35.59
C GLN A 481 -28.25 -0.21 36.77
N LYS A 482 -27.61 0.67 37.57
CA LYS A 482 -28.28 1.39 38.65
C LYS A 482 -29.43 2.28 38.15
N LYS A 483 -29.24 2.99 37.03
CA LYS A 483 -30.26 3.82 36.40
C LYS A 483 -31.42 3.00 35.83
N LYS A 484 -31.18 1.79 35.32
CA LYS A 484 -32.22 0.85 34.83
C LYS A 484 -32.99 0.18 35.95
N GLY A 485 -32.36 -0.09 37.09
CA GLY A 485 -33.00 -0.69 38.26
C GLY A 485 -33.82 0.29 39.09
N GLN A 486 -33.69 1.61 38.82
CA GLN A 486 -34.50 2.67 39.45
C GLN A 486 -35.71 3.12 38.63
N LYS A 487 -35.89 2.58 37.43
CA LYS A 487 -37.08 2.72 36.59
C LYS A 487 -37.94 1.47 36.69
#